data_9b3b2f423894e704148e080764b3e06a
#
_entry.id   9b3b2f423894e704148e080764b3e06a
#
_cell.length_a   1.000
_cell.length_b   1.000
_cell.length_c   1.000
_cell.angle_alpha   90.00
_cell.angle_beta   90.00
_cell.angle_gamma   90.00
#
_symmetry.space_group_name_H-M   'P 1'
#
loop_
_entity.id
_entity.type
_entity.pdbx_description
1 polymer ?
#
loop_
_entity_poly.entity_id
_entity_poly.type
_entity_poly.pdbx_seq_one_letter_code
_entity_poly.pdbx_strand_id
1 'polypeptide(L)'
;MPNLFMVMLGGRHARANTEVHDVVFAVADSLEDSYPQLKNAWFGEQKGLHIDAWMQVNGVESGGKKYQIKFIDAQPQVTDEKLWLINLGGYDTREFGELHRYGLCCTNLSVKGFSAI
;
A
#
# COMPACT_ATOMS: atom_id res chain seq x y z
N MET A 1 -8.62 -19.27 4.36
CA MET A 1 -7.63 -18.91 3.33
C MET A 1 -7.16 -17.50 3.55
N PRO A 2 -5.86 -17.25 3.65
CA PRO A 2 -5.36 -15.90 3.81
C PRO A 2 -5.61 -15.05 2.56
N ASN A 3 -5.76 -13.77 2.78
CA ASN A 3 -5.93 -12.77 1.75
C ASN A 3 -4.87 -11.68 1.90
N LEU A 4 -4.50 -11.06 0.80
CA LEU A 4 -3.65 -9.88 0.81
C LEU A 4 -4.53 -8.64 0.83
N PHE A 5 -4.33 -7.80 1.83
CA PHE A 5 -5.01 -6.52 1.93
C PHE A 5 -4.02 -5.38 1.71
N MET A 6 -4.42 -4.41 0.93
CA MET A 6 -3.76 -3.12 0.82
C MET A 6 -4.59 -2.11 1.60
N VAL A 7 -4.00 -1.46 2.58
CA VAL A 7 -4.73 -0.63 3.54
C VAL A 7 -4.09 0.74 3.64
N MET A 8 -4.90 1.77 3.48
CA MET A 8 -4.48 3.15 3.75
C MET A 8 -4.85 3.49 5.18
N LEU A 9 -3.84 3.68 5.99
CA LEU A 9 -3.97 4.11 7.39
C LEU A 9 -3.92 5.62 7.47
N GLY A 10 -4.70 6.17 8.36
CA GLY A 10 -4.67 7.59 8.70
C GLY A 10 -4.60 7.78 10.21
N GLY A 11 -3.99 8.86 10.63
CA GLY A 11 -3.86 9.13 12.04
C GLY A 11 -2.98 10.34 12.32
N ARG A 12 -2.45 10.40 13.54
CA ARG A 12 -1.68 11.54 14.04
C ARG A 12 -0.23 11.16 14.25
N HIS A 13 0.61 12.16 14.12
CA HIS A 13 2.00 12.10 14.52
C HIS A 13 2.30 13.34 15.35
N ALA A 14 3.06 13.16 16.44
CA ALA A 14 3.30 14.25 17.40
C ALA A 14 3.93 15.50 16.78
N ARG A 15 4.65 15.35 15.67
CA ARG A 15 5.35 16.45 15.00
C ARG A 15 4.65 16.97 13.75
N ALA A 16 3.47 16.44 13.41
CA ALA A 16 2.72 16.87 12.23
C ALA A 16 1.54 17.74 12.64
N ASN A 17 1.28 18.78 11.87
CA ASN A 17 0.11 19.66 12.08
C ASN A 17 -1.13 19.13 11.39
N THR A 18 -0.97 18.22 10.45
CA THR A 18 -2.07 17.62 9.70
C THR A 18 -2.08 16.12 9.93
N GLU A 19 -3.19 15.50 9.58
CA GLU A 19 -3.28 14.04 9.55
C GLU A 19 -2.21 13.46 8.63
N VAL A 20 -1.59 12.37 9.07
CA VAL A 20 -0.59 11.65 8.29
C VAL A 20 -1.16 10.33 7.81
N HIS A 21 -0.64 9.82 6.71
CA HIS A 21 -1.11 8.60 6.06
C HIS A 21 0.03 7.66 5.75
N ASP A 22 -0.29 6.36 5.69
CA ASP A 22 0.63 5.35 5.21
C ASP A 22 -0.15 4.26 4.49
N VAL A 23 0.46 3.65 3.51
CA VAL A 23 -0.11 2.48 2.82
C VAL A 23 0.67 1.26 3.25
N VAL A 24 -0.03 0.29 3.83
CA VAL A 24 0.58 -0.94 4.32
C VAL A 24 -0.15 -2.15 3.74
N PHE A 25 0.57 -3.25 3.68
CA PHE A 25 0.01 -4.54 3.28
C PHE A 25 -0.10 -5.45 4.49
N ALA A 26 -1.17 -6.22 4.52
CA ALA A 26 -1.38 -7.21 5.57
C ALA A 26 -1.92 -8.51 4.95
N VAL A 27 -1.55 -9.62 5.55
CA VAL A 27 -2.03 -10.96 5.16
C VAL A 27 -2.82 -11.53 6.32
N ALA A 28 -4.11 -11.78 6.09
CA ALA A 28 -5.02 -12.29 7.11
C ALA A 28 -6.25 -12.92 6.45
N ASP A 29 -7.02 -13.66 7.21
CA ASP A 29 -8.26 -14.26 6.70
C ASP A 29 -9.36 -13.23 6.49
N SER A 30 -9.38 -12.17 7.31
CA SER A 30 -10.31 -11.06 7.19
C SER A 30 -9.60 -9.75 7.47
N LEU A 31 -10.22 -8.63 7.11
CA LEU A 31 -9.67 -7.32 7.42
C LEU A 31 -9.51 -7.14 8.93
N GLU A 32 -10.50 -7.53 9.71
CA GLU A 32 -10.47 -7.42 11.18
C GLU A 32 -9.30 -8.20 11.79
N ASP A 33 -9.01 -9.37 11.23
CA ASP A 33 -7.89 -10.19 11.68
C ASP A 33 -6.53 -9.54 11.39
N SER A 34 -6.49 -8.58 10.47
CA SER A 34 -5.28 -7.83 10.15
C SER A 34 -4.98 -6.69 11.12
N TYR A 35 -5.92 -6.30 11.97
CA TYR A 35 -5.77 -5.12 12.83
C TYR A 35 -4.51 -5.12 13.69
N PRO A 36 -4.10 -6.23 14.31
CA PRO A 36 -2.83 -6.23 15.04
C PRO A 36 -1.62 -5.93 14.16
N GLN A 37 -1.60 -6.44 12.93
CA GLN A 37 -0.53 -6.14 11.97
C GLN A 37 -0.51 -4.65 11.61
N LEU A 38 -1.70 -4.06 11.38
CA LEU A 38 -1.82 -2.66 11.00
C LEU A 38 -1.35 -1.74 12.13
N LYS A 39 -1.75 -2.04 13.37
CA LYS A 39 -1.32 -1.28 14.53
C LYS A 39 0.20 -1.34 14.71
N ASN A 40 0.79 -2.49 14.50
CA ASN A 40 2.23 -2.67 14.63
C ASN A 40 3.00 -1.96 13.51
N ALA A 41 2.43 -1.87 12.32
CA ALA A 41 3.06 -1.20 11.17
C ALA A 41 2.97 0.33 11.27
N TRP A 42 1.99 0.87 12.00
CA TRP A 42 1.76 2.30 12.07
C TRP A 42 2.89 3.05 12.80
N PHE A 43 3.39 4.09 12.17
CA PHE A 43 4.52 4.88 12.68
C PHE A 43 4.10 6.05 13.57
N GLY A 44 2.82 6.40 13.60
CA GLY A 44 2.31 7.53 14.35
C GLY A 44 1.71 7.14 15.70
N GLU A 45 0.87 8.01 16.23
CA GLU A 45 0.18 7.77 17.49
C GLU A 45 -0.89 6.70 17.32
N GLN A 46 -1.01 5.80 18.29
CA GLN A 46 -2.04 4.75 18.27
C GLN A 46 -3.44 5.31 18.47
N LYS A 47 -3.57 6.37 19.29
CA LYS A 47 -4.84 7.02 19.50
C LYS A 47 -5.27 7.75 18.23
N GLY A 48 -6.48 7.45 17.76
CA GLY A 48 -7.03 8.05 16.55
C GLY A 48 -6.60 7.37 15.27
N LEU A 49 -5.82 6.28 15.34
CA LEU A 49 -5.49 5.48 14.16
C LEU A 49 -6.77 4.90 13.56
N HIS A 50 -6.92 5.03 12.26
CA HIS A 50 -8.09 4.54 11.52
C HIS A 50 -7.71 4.09 10.12
N ILE A 51 -8.62 3.40 9.49
CA ILE A 51 -8.51 2.96 8.09
C ILE A 51 -9.28 3.96 7.23
N ASP A 52 -8.59 4.59 6.28
CA ASP A 52 -9.22 5.50 5.33
C ASP A 52 -9.74 4.78 4.09
N ALA A 53 -9.02 3.75 3.66
CA ALA A 53 -9.40 2.94 2.51
C ALA A 53 -8.72 1.58 2.62
N TRP A 54 -9.32 0.59 2.01
CA TRP A 54 -8.72 -0.74 1.93
C TRP A 54 -9.24 -1.48 0.72
N MET A 55 -8.46 -2.44 0.25
CA MET A 55 -8.92 -3.38 -0.76
C MET A 55 -8.23 -4.72 -0.58
N GLN A 56 -8.93 -5.76 -0.98
CA GLN A 56 -8.36 -7.09 -1.10
C GLN A 56 -7.70 -7.21 -2.48
N VAL A 57 -6.45 -7.63 -2.49
CA VAL A 57 -5.69 -7.80 -3.74
C VAL A 57 -5.71 -9.27 -4.12
N ASN A 58 -6.53 -9.63 -5.09
CA ASN A 58 -6.63 -11.01 -5.59
C ASN A 58 -5.72 -11.25 -6.78
N GLY A 59 -5.48 -10.22 -7.55
CA GLY A 59 -4.63 -10.27 -8.72
C GLY A 59 -4.27 -8.89 -9.20
N VAL A 60 -3.35 -8.83 -10.14
CA VAL A 60 -2.85 -7.59 -10.72
C VAL A 60 -2.83 -7.73 -12.23
N GLU A 61 -3.31 -6.74 -12.93
CA GLU A 61 -3.22 -6.65 -14.38
C GLU A 61 -2.12 -5.65 -14.71
N SER A 62 -1.10 -6.09 -15.40
CA SER A 62 0.08 -5.27 -15.67
C SER A 62 0.70 -5.65 -17.01
N GLY A 63 0.93 -4.65 -17.87
CA GLY A 63 1.55 -4.86 -19.18
C GLY A 63 0.79 -5.81 -20.08
N GLY A 64 -0.55 -5.85 -20.00
CA GLY A 64 -1.39 -6.76 -20.77
C GLY A 64 -1.45 -8.18 -20.24
N LYS A 65 -0.79 -8.46 -19.13
CA LYS A 65 -0.80 -9.76 -18.46
C LYS A 65 -1.61 -9.70 -17.18
N LYS A 66 -2.21 -10.84 -16.81
CA LYS A 66 -2.95 -11.00 -15.55
C LYS A 66 -2.15 -11.88 -14.61
N TYR A 67 -1.95 -11.40 -13.39
CA TYR A 67 -1.22 -12.10 -12.34
C TYR A 67 -2.18 -12.42 -11.19
N GLN A 68 -2.05 -13.60 -10.63
CA GLN A 68 -2.82 -14.02 -9.46
C GLN A 68 -1.91 -13.99 -8.23
N ILE A 69 -2.47 -13.52 -7.12
CA ILE A 69 -1.76 -13.54 -5.83
C ILE A 69 -1.90 -14.93 -5.23
N LYS A 70 -0.77 -15.55 -4.91
CA LYS A 70 -0.70 -16.84 -4.22
C LYS A 70 0.17 -16.71 -2.98
N PHE A 71 -0.24 -17.38 -1.92
CA PHE A 71 0.52 -17.44 -0.69
C PHE A 71 1.20 -18.81 -0.62
N ILE A 72 2.50 -18.80 -0.43
CA ILE A 72 3.29 -20.00 -0.28
C ILE A 72 4.03 -19.95 1.06
N ASP A 73 4.00 -21.06 1.78
CA ASP A 73 4.71 -21.20 3.05
C ASP A 73 6.16 -21.64 2.75
N ALA A 74 6.95 -20.68 2.29
CA ALA A 74 8.33 -20.91 1.87
C ALA A 74 9.13 -19.61 1.98
N GLN A 75 10.44 -19.74 1.92
CA GLN A 75 11.32 -18.58 1.81
C GLN A 75 11.00 -17.81 0.53
N PRO A 76 10.90 -16.48 0.58
CA PRO A 76 10.67 -15.68 -0.60
C PRO A 76 11.78 -15.93 -1.63
N GLN A 77 11.36 -16.24 -2.85
CA GLN A 77 12.31 -16.35 -3.96
C GLN A 77 12.59 -14.97 -4.51
N VAL A 78 13.86 -14.67 -4.73
CA VAL A 78 14.24 -13.45 -5.44
C VAL A 78 14.01 -13.69 -6.92
N THR A 79 13.05 -12.97 -7.48
CA THR A 79 12.77 -12.97 -8.91
C THR A 79 13.07 -11.60 -9.49
N ASP A 80 13.39 -11.53 -10.79
CA ASP A 80 13.61 -10.26 -11.46
C ASP A 80 12.31 -9.45 -11.55
N GLU A 81 11.19 -10.15 -11.67
CA GLU A 81 9.87 -9.56 -11.73
C GLU A 81 9.30 -9.42 -10.33
N LYS A 82 8.88 -8.20 -9.96
CA LYS A 82 8.38 -7.88 -8.63
C LYS A 82 7.04 -7.20 -8.72
N LEU A 83 6.27 -7.32 -7.64
CA LEU A 83 5.05 -6.53 -7.45
C LEU A 83 5.45 -5.16 -6.89
N TRP A 84 5.02 -4.11 -7.59
CA TRP A 84 5.32 -2.73 -7.22
C TRP A 84 4.06 -1.99 -6.81
N LEU A 85 4.15 -1.25 -5.72
CA LEU A 85 3.19 -0.21 -5.39
C LEU A 85 3.72 1.10 -5.92
N ILE A 86 2.94 1.75 -6.78
CA ILE A 86 3.30 3.04 -7.37
C ILE A 86 2.33 4.08 -6.81
N ASN A 87 2.89 5.15 -6.27
CA ASN A 87 2.13 6.31 -5.83
C ASN A 87 2.30 7.42 -6.86
N LEU A 88 1.25 7.66 -7.66
CA LEU A 88 1.23 8.73 -8.64
C LEU A 88 0.78 10.01 -7.96
N GLY A 89 1.54 11.08 -8.13
CA GLY A 89 1.24 12.37 -7.53
C GLY A 89 1.14 13.49 -8.55
N GLY A 90 0.31 14.45 -8.24
CA GLY A 90 0.12 15.65 -9.06
C GLY A 90 -0.59 16.73 -8.28
N TYR A 91 -0.82 17.85 -8.94
CA TYR A 91 -1.43 19.03 -8.33
C TYR A 91 -2.57 19.56 -9.19
N ASP A 92 -3.60 20.04 -8.53
CA ASP A 92 -4.55 20.95 -9.15
C ASP A 92 -4.02 22.37 -8.97
N THR A 93 -3.72 23.04 -10.06
CA THR A 93 -3.12 24.39 -10.03
C THR A 93 -4.07 25.47 -9.48
N ARG A 94 -5.35 25.15 -9.30
CA ARG A 94 -6.38 26.08 -8.82
C ARG A 94 -6.60 25.99 -7.31
N GLU A 95 -6.08 24.98 -6.66
CA GLU A 95 -6.29 24.75 -5.23
C GLU A 95 -4.97 24.38 -4.54
N PHE A 96 -4.89 24.71 -3.27
CA PHE A 96 -3.78 24.29 -2.43
C PHE A 96 -4.00 22.83 -2.02
N GLY A 97 -3.20 21.93 -2.52
CA GLY A 97 -3.29 20.51 -2.20
C GLY A 97 -2.53 19.64 -3.18
N GLU A 98 -2.49 18.36 -2.85
CA GLU A 98 -1.89 17.32 -3.67
C GLU A 98 -2.93 16.26 -4.01
N LEU A 99 -2.83 15.72 -5.22
CA LEU A 99 -3.65 14.60 -5.66
C LEU A 99 -2.75 13.38 -5.84
N HIS A 100 -3.15 12.27 -5.25
CA HIS A 100 -2.41 11.01 -5.34
C HIS A 100 -3.32 9.88 -5.79
N ARG A 101 -2.73 8.98 -6.55
CA ARG A 101 -3.38 7.74 -6.97
C ARG A 101 -2.40 6.59 -6.85
N TYR A 102 -2.87 5.47 -6.34
CA TYR A 102 -2.05 4.28 -6.16
C TYR A 102 -2.35 3.26 -7.24
N GLY A 103 -1.29 2.62 -7.73
CA GLY A 103 -1.40 1.54 -8.68
C GLY A 103 -0.47 0.39 -8.33
N LEU A 104 -0.83 -0.80 -8.78
CA LEU A 104 0.00 -2.00 -8.64
C LEU A 104 0.46 -2.45 -10.02
N CYS A 105 1.72 -2.84 -10.13
CA CYS A 105 2.26 -3.41 -11.36
C CYS A 105 3.30 -4.49 -11.06
N CYS A 106 3.46 -5.39 -12.01
CA CYS A 106 4.45 -6.46 -11.95
C CYS A 106 5.47 -6.23 -13.07
N THR A 107 6.72 -6.03 -12.68
CA THR A 107 7.77 -5.74 -13.67
C THR A 107 9.14 -5.89 -13.01
N ASN A 108 10.18 -5.86 -13.81
CA ASN A 108 11.57 -5.90 -13.36
C ASN A 108 12.22 -4.51 -13.23
N LEU A 109 11.43 -3.48 -12.96
CA LEU A 109 11.94 -2.14 -12.70
C LEU A 109 12.90 -2.12 -11.51
N SER A 110 13.93 -1.30 -11.61
CA SER A 110 14.91 -1.11 -10.54
C SER A 110 14.80 0.26 -9.88
N VAL A 111 13.70 0.97 -10.10
CA VAL A 111 13.49 2.33 -9.58
C VAL A 111 13.19 2.28 -8.10
N LYS A 112 13.82 3.20 -7.35
CA LYS A 112 13.54 3.40 -5.93
C LYS A 112 13.32 4.87 -5.67
N GLY A 113 12.25 5.21 -4.95
CA GLY A 113 11.95 6.57 -4.55
C GLY A 113 11.27 7.38 -5.64
N PHE A 114 11.52 8.67 -5.62
CA PHE A 114 10.86 9.61 -6.52
C PHE A 114 11.49 9.57 -7.92
N SER A 115 10.63 9.55 -8.94
CA SER A 115 11.03 9.74 -10.33
C SER A 115 9.98 10.58 -11.04
N ALA A 116 10.41 11.64 -11.68
CA ALA A 116 9.55 12.42 -12.56
C ALA A 116 9.46 11.76 -13.94
N ILE A 117 8.30 11.79 -14.52
CA ILE A 117 8.08 11.25 -15.86
C ILE A 117 7.55 12.32 -16.79
#